data_9d9ec5326e8da803d971f5c79bb66832
#
_entry.id   9d9ec5326e8da803d971f5c79bb66832
#
_cell.length_a   1.000
_cell.length_b   1.000
_cell.length_c   1.000
_cell.angle_alpha   90.00
_cell.angle_beta   90.00
_cell.angle_gamma   90.00
#
_symmetry.space_group_name_H-M   'P 1'
#
loop_
_entity.id
_entity.type
_entity.pdbx_description
1 polymer ?
#
loop_
_entity_poly.entity_id
_entity_poly.type
_entity_poly.pdbx_seq_one_letter_code
_entity_poly.pdbx_strand_id
1 'polypeptide(L)'
;MANHKAKYSNLVDLVVDRAINQPNQIAYTFLADGETESGHLTYQQLDQQARAIAAQLQSLVARGSRALLVYPYTAGLEFIAAFFGCLYASVVAVTANPPRSKQAIAQLQQRVISAQATVALTTTDLWKRIQQQCASNPELAPSLTQLSWIETNEISPSLASDWIETERPDHDSLAFLQYTSGSTGKPKGVMVTHGNILHNSALIYQCFEHTLKSQGVIWLPLFHDMGLIGGVIQPIYGRFPVTLMSPVALIQKPVCWLQGISRYQATTSGGPNFAYDLLCRQVTPEQMETLDLSSWEVAFSGAEPIRAETLERFAETFAPCGFRAEAFYPCYGMAETTLFISGGLKANPLVIKYVEQGALGENQVVAATKDQKGAQGIVSCGQPWLGDHVVIVDPETLIECPENKVGEIWVSGNGVGKGYWNQPEETERTFGAYIKDTGTGPFLRTGDLGFLKDGELFITGRLKELMILWGNNRYPQHIEATVEKSHPALRPNASAAFSVDLDGEERLVIAQEIKRSYLRNLVVDEVVAAIRQAVAQEHIADVYGIVLLKTGSIPKTSSGKIKRRECRLRFLDGTLEAVGQWRQSQLQQRSITDLLSQLNVAGSES
;
A
#
# COMPACT_ATOMS: atom_id res chain seq x y z
N MET A 1 20.45 25.79 -6.48
CA MET A 1 19.79 24.81 -5.59
C MET A 1 20.68 24.61 -4.36
N ALA A 2 20.23 25.05 -3.19
CA ALA A 2 21.04 25.00 -1.98
C ALA A 2 21.24 23.54 -1.58
N ASN A 3 22.51 23.15 -1.40
CA ASN A 3 22.93 21.87 -0.85
C ASN A 3 22.33 21.71 0.56
N HIS A 4 21.15 21.09 0.70
CA HIS A 4 20.65 20.62 1.98
C HIS A 4 21.49 19.42 2.41
N LYS A 5 22.68 19.66 2.96
CA LYS A 5 23.33 18.66 3.81
C LYS A 5 22.30 18.27 4.87
N ALA A 6 21.95 17.00 4.94
CA ALA A 6 21.01 16.49 5.93
C ALA A 6 21.47 16.95 7.32
N LYS A 7 20.65 17.75 8.01
CA LYS A 7 20.96 18.31 9.34
C LYS A 7 21.17 17.18 10.38
N TYR A 8 20.60 16.01 10.13
CA TYR A 8 20.60 14.86 11.02
C TYR A 8 21.20 13.64 10.33
N SER A 9 21.95 12.84 11.11
CA SER A 9 22.53 11.56 10.64
C SER A 9 21.58 10.37 10.87
N ASN A 10 20.63 10.53 11.81
CA ASN A 10 19.71 9.48 12.21
C ASN A 10 18.41 10.07 12.78
N LEU A 11 17.41 9.20 12.99
CA LEU A 11 16.10 9.61 13.52
C LEU A 11 16.12 9.93 15.01
N VAL A 12 17.07 9.39 15.78
CA VAL A 12 17.20 9.68 17.22
C VAL A 12 17.59 11.14 17.40
N ASP A 13 18.59 11.62 16.66
CA ASP A 13 19.02 13.03 16.68
C ASP A 13 17.86 13.97 16.32
N LEU A 14 17.04 13.55 15.34
CA LEU A 14 15.87 14.30 14.94
C LEU A 14 14.85 14.48 16.08
N VAL A 15 14.50 13.40 16.80
CA VAL A 15 13.54 13.45 17.91
C VAL A 15 14.12 14.22 19.10
N VAL A 16 15.39 14.00 19.46
CA VAL A 16 16.08 14.74 20.53
C VAL A 16 16.11 16.23 20.25
N ASP A 17 16.45 16.65 19.01
CA ASP A 17 16.42 18.08 18.62
C ASP A 17 15.01 18.69 18.81
N ARG A 18 13.94 17.92 18.48
CA ARG A 18 12.56 18.39 18.71
C ARG A 18 12.23 18.52 20.19
N ALA A 19 12.59 17.52 21.00
CA ALA A 19 12.35 17.52 22.43
C ALA A 19 13.07 18.66 23.17
N ILE A 20 14.27 19.04 22.70
CA ILE A 20 15.03 20.16 23.27
C ILE A 20 14.46 21.50 22.83
N ASN A 21 14.20 21.67 21.52
CA ASN A 21 13.86 22.98 20.96
C ASN A 21 12.37 23.30 20.95
N GLN A 22 11.51 22.28 21.03
CA GLN A 22 10.05 22.39 20.94
C GLN A 22 9.35 21.46 21.95
N PRO A 23 9.75 21.39 23.23
CA PRO A 23 9.33 20.36 24.20
C PRO A 23 7.82 20.24 24.35
N ASN A 24 7.12 21.35 24.42
CA ASN A 24 5.68 21.42 24.69
C ASN A 24 4.81 21.38 23.44
N GLN A 25 5.42 21.36 22.24
CA GLN A 25 4.64 21.24 21.00
C GLN A 25 4.05 19.83 20.90
N ILE A 26 2.74 19.75 20.64
CA ILE A 26 2.07 18.49 20.34
C ILE A 26 2.61 17.97 18.99
N ALA A 27 3.20 16.79 19.02
CA ALA A 27 3.63 16.07 17.82
C ALA A 27 2.47 15.24 17.24
N TYR A 28 1.77 14.52 18.11
CA TYR A 28 0.70 13.59 17.74
C TYR A 28 -0.53 13.79 18.61
N THR A 29 -1.70 13.83 17.99
CA THR A 29 -3.01 13.64 18.60
C THR A 29 -3.58 12.33 18.07
N PHE A 30 -4.29 11.56 18.90
CA PHE A 30 -4.85 10.27 18.49
C PHE A 30 -6.36 10.21 18.73
N LEU A 31 -7.10 9.77 17.70
CA LEU A 31 -8.55 9.58 17.70
C LEU A 31 -8.82 8.06 17.55
N ALA A 32 -9.00 7.35 18.67
CA ALA A 32 -9.19 5.89 18.65
C ALA A 32 -10.48 5.47 17.92
N ASP A 33 -11.54 6.25 18.09
CA ASP A 33 -12.86 6.07 17.45
C ASP A 33 -13.03 6.90 16.16
N GLY A 34 -12.01 7.71 15.79
CA GLY A 34 -12.03 8.61 14.65
C GLY A 34 -12.63 10.00 14.92
N GLU A 35 -13.13 10.28 16.12
CA GLU A 35 -13.84 11.52 16.46
C GLU A 35 -13.33 12.16 17.76
N THR A 36 -13.16 11.35 18.81
CA THR A 36 -12.80 11.81 20.15
C THR A 36 -11.29 11.70 20.38
N GLU A 37 -10.69 12.77 20.89
CA GLU A 37 -9.28 12.73 21.30
C GLU A 37 -9.09 11.76 22.46
N SER A 38 -8.39 10.67 22.21
CA SER A 38 -8.06 9.65 23.21
C SER A 38 -6.71 9.89 23.89
N GLY A 39 -5.90 10.79 23.34
CA GLY A 39 -4.61 11.19 23.90
C GLY A 39 -3.76 11.98 22.92
N HIS A 40 -2.67 12.52 23.42
CA HIS A 40 -1.66 13.21 22.61
C HIS A 40 -0.25 12.98 23.17
N LEU A 41 0.77 13.23 22.36
CA LEU A 41 2.17 13.27 22.76
C LEU A 41 2.78 14.59 22.32
N THR A 42 3.43 15.29 23.26
CA THR A 42 4.38 16.36 22.96
C THR A 42 5.73 15.76 22.56
N TYR A 43 6.62 16.54 21.97
CA TYR A 43 7.96 16.06 21.65
C TYR A 43 8.73 15.62 22.91
N GLN A 44 8.59 16.35 24.04
CA GLN A 44 9.20 15.97 25.30
C GLN A 44 8.66 14.64 25.85
N GLN A 45 7.35 14.45 25.79
CA GLN A 45 6.73 13.20 26.23
C GLN A 45 7.14 12.01 25.37
N LEU A 46 7.25 12.22 24.04
CA LEU A 46 7.75 11.20 23.12
C LEU A 46 9.19 10.80 23.45
N ASP A 47 10.10 11.77 23.64
CA ASP A 47 11.49 11.52 24.01
C ASP A 47 11.59 10.77 25.34
N GLN A 48 10.82 11.19 26.35
CA GLN A 48 10.80 10.55 27.67
C GLN A 48 10.32 9.09 27.58
N GLN A 49 9.22 8.83 26.88
CA GLN A 49 8.71 7.47 26.71
C GLN A 49 9.67 6.60 25.88
N ALA A 50 10.25 7.15 24.81
CA ALA A 50 11.24 6.44 24.00
C ALA A 50 12.48 6.05 24.81
N ARG A 51 13.00 6.94 25.69
CA ARG A 51 14.09 6.65 26.61
C ARG A 51 13.72 5.54 27.61
N ALA A 52 12.54 5.60 28.22
CA ALA A 52 12.09 4.58 29.17
C ALA A 52 12.01 3.19 28.53
N ILE A 53 11.43 3.10 27.31
CA ILE A 53 11.37 1.85 26.55
C ILE A 53 12.79 1.41 26.12
N ALA A 54 13.66 2.33 25.72
CA ALA A 54 15.02 2.02 25.33
C ALA A 54 15.84 1.48 26.53
N ALA A 55 15.71 2.04 27.71
CA ALA A 55 16.35 1.53 28.93
C ALA A 55 15.93 0.08 29.23
N GLN A 56 14.63 -0.21 29.10
CA GLN A 56 14.11 -1.57 29.25
C GLN A 56 14.70 -2.53 28.18
N LEU A 57 14.77 -2.09 26.93
CA LEU A 57 15.37 -2.89 25.85
C LEU A 57 16.87 -3.13 26.07
N GLN A 58 17.63 -2.11 26.48
CA GLN A 58 19.06 -2.21 26.75
C GLN A 58 19.38 -3.22 27.85
N SER A 59 18.46 -3.42 28.81
CA SER A 59 18.62 -4.43 29.87
C SER A 59 18.36 -5.86 29.40
N LEU A 60 17.69 -6.05 28.27
CA LEU A 60 17.20 -7.37 27.80
C LEU A 60 17.91 -7.88 26.55
N VAL A 61 18.30 -6.99 25.63
CA VAL A 61 18.82 -7.38 24.32
C VAL A 61 20.01 -6.54 23.88
N ALA A 62 20.89 -7.13 23.07
CA ALA A 62 22.03 -6.43 22.50
C ALA A 62 21.63 -5.47 21.38
N ARG A 63 22.47 -4.49 21.08
CA ARG A 63 22.36 -3.62 19.90
C ARG A 63 22.25 -4.46 18.63
N GLY A 64 21.44 -4.01 17.67
CA GLY A 64 21.18 -4.72 16.42
C GLY A 64 20.22 -5.92 16.56
N SER A 65 19.75 -6.25 17.78
CA SER A 65 18.66 -7.21 17.95
C SER A 65 17.38 -6.73 17.25
N ARG A 66 16.47 -7.65 16.92
CA ARG A 66 15.20 -7.30 16.25
C ARG A 66 14.07 -7.39 17.26
N ALA A 67 13.30 -6.31 17.36
CA ALA A 67 12.15 -6.20 18.24
C ALA A 67 10.85 -6.18 17.41
N LEU A 68 9.97 -7.14 17.65
CA LEU A 68 8.66 -7.20 17.00
C LEU A 68 7.70 -6.21 17.66
N LEU A 69 7.11 -5.30 16.89
CA LEU A 69 6.11 -4.34 17.35
C LEU A 69 4.72 -4.79 16.94
N VAL A 70 3.89 -5.16 17.92
CA VAL A 70 2.52 -5.67 17.72
C VAL A 70 1.56 -4.88 18.59
N TYR A 71 0.83 -3.95 18.00
CA TYR A 71 -0.06 -3.05 18.72
C TYR A 71 -1.49 -3.08 18.16
N PRO A 72 -2.54 -2.97 19.01
CA PRO A 72 -3.89 -2.80 18.50
C PRO A 72 -4.01 -1.47 17.75
N TYR A 73 -4.94 -1.38 16.81
CA TYR A 73 -5.15 -0.16 16.02
C TYR A 73 -5.56 1.05 16.85
N THR A 74 -5.94 0.85 18.11
CA THR A 74 -6.34 1.89 19.06
C THR A 74 -5.20 2.37 19.96
N ALA A 75 -4.01 1.76 19.86
CA ALA A 75 -2.81 2.10 20.65
C ALA A 75 -1.73 2.73 19.76
N GLY A 76 -2.11 3.78 19.03
CA GLY A 76 -1.19 4.43 18.08
C GLY A 76 -0.06 5.18 18.75
N LEU A 77 -0.31 5.84 19.89
CA LEU A 77 0.72 6.59 20.62
C LEU A 77 1.74 5.65 21.26
N GLU A 78 1.30 4.53 21.81
CA GLU A 78 2.16 3.49 22.39
C GLU A 78 3.04 2.84 21.30
N PHE A 79 2.47 2.58 20.11
CA PHE A 79 3.25 2.10 18.96
C PHE A 79 4.35 3.08 18.58
N ILE A 80 4.04 4.38 18.53
CA ILE A 80 5.01 5.44 18.18
C ILE A 80 6.15 5.48 19.21
N ALA A 81 5.81 5.51 20.49
CA ALA A 81 6.81 5.51 21.56
C ALA A 81 7.69 4.26 21.51
N ALA A 82 7.11 3.08 21.24
CA ALA A 82 7.84 1.83 21.10
C ALA A 82 8.76 1.81 19.87
N PHE A 83 8.30 2.32 18.73
CA PHE A 83 9.14 2.44 17.55
C PHE A 83 10.39 3.28 17.81
N PHE A 84 10.22 4.49 18.36
CA PHE A 84 11.36 5.33 18.71
C PHE A 84 12.20 4.74 19.85
N GLY A 85 11.59 4.06 20.83
CA GLY A 85 12.30 3.34 21.88
C GLY A 85 13.27 2.28 21.33
N CYS A 86 12.86 1.55 20.28
CA CYS A 86 13.76 0.64 19.57
C CYS A 86 14.96 1.39 18.98
N LEU A 87 14.71 2.52 18.29
CA LEU A 87 15.78 3.31 17.68
C LEU A 87 16.76 3.87 18.71
N TYR A 88 16.24 4.36 19.86
CA TYR A 88 17.07 4.86 20.98
C TYR A 88 17.94 3.76 21.61
N ALA A 89 17.47 2.50 21.60
CA ALA A 89 18.24 1.34 22.04
C ALA A 89 19.18 0.77 20.95
N SER A 90 19.19 1.34 19.75
CA SER A 90 19.84 0.76 18.56
C SER A 90 19.35 -0.67 18.26
N VAL A 91 18.08 -0.92 18.48
CA VAL A 91 17.37 -2.18 18.18
C VAL A 91 16.55 -2.00 16.91
N VAL A 92 16.63 -2.96 15.99
CA VAL A 92 15.91 -2.90 14.71
C VAL A 92 14.43 -3.19 14.93
N ALA A 93 13.57 -2.22 14.67
CA ALA A 93 12.14 -2.41 14.80
C ALA A 93 11.58 -3.32 13.68
N VAL A 94 10.64 -4.20 14.01
CA VAL A 94 9.95 -5.07 13.07
C VAL A 94 8.45 -4.85 13.22
N THR A 95 7.86 -4.09 12.32
CA THR A 95 6.43 -3.74 12.41
C THR A 95 5.53 -4.91 12.01
N ALA A 96 4.44 -5.13 12.74
CA ALA A 96 3.52 -6.22 12.49
C ALA A 96 2.05 -5.85 12.74
N ASN A 97 1.16 -6.48 11.98
CA ASN A 97 -0.28 -6.36 12.19
C ASN A 97 -0.70 -7.03 13.49
N PRO A 98 -1.63 -6.45 14.27
CA PRO A 98 -2.24 -7.13 15.40
C PRO A 98 -3.03 -8.36 14.90
N PRO A 99 -2.78 -9.56 15.46
CA PRO A 99 -3.46 -10.77 15.01
C PRO A 99 -4.92 -10.78 15.48
N ARG A 100 -5.85 -11.06 14.56
CA ARG A 100 -7.29 -11.16 14.81
C ARG A 100 -7.87 -12.55 14.56
N SER A 101 -7.07 -13.48 14.04
CA SER A 101 -7.47 -14.85 13.70
C SER A 101 -6.32 -15.83 13.90
N LYS A 102 -6.61 -17.13 13.92
CA LYS A 102 -5.58 -18.18 13.96
C LYS A 102 -4.59 -18.04 12.80
N GLN A 103 -5.07 -17.74 11.60
CA GLN A 103 -4.21 -17.51 10.43
C GLN A 103 -3.28 -16.32 10.63
N ALA A 104 -3.77 -15.22 11.24
CA ALA A 104 -2.94 -14.05 11.54
C ALA A 104 -1.86 -14.35 12.60
N ILE A 105 -2.13 -15.21 13.59
CA ILE A 105 -1.13 -15.72 14.53
C ILE A 105 -0.04 -16.51 13.80
N ALA A 106 -0.42 -17.41 12.89
CA ALA A 106 0.56 -18.18 12.11
C ALA A 106 1.43 -17.26 11.22
N GLN A 107 0.84 -16.22 10.62
CA GLN A 107 1.59 -15.20 9.87
C GLN A 107 2.55 -14.41 10.76
N LEU A 108 2.13 -14.06 11.97
CA LEU A 108 2.97 -13.38 12.95
C LEU A 108 4.17 -14.26 13.35
N GLN A 109 3.96 -15.55 13.59
CA GLN A 109 5.02 -16.51 13.83
C GLN A 109 6.04 -16.58 12.68
N GLN A 110 5.55 -16.64 11.43
CA GLN A 110 6.45 -16.65 10.27
C GLN A 110 7.30 -15.37 10.22
N ARG A 111 6.75 -14.24 10.63
CA ARG A 111 7.49 -12.98 10.72
C ARG A 111 8.56 -13.00 11.81
N VAL A 112 8.26 -13.55 13.00
CA VAL A 112 9.23 -13.75 14.08
C VAL A 112 10.41 -14.58 13.60
N ILE A 113 10.13 -15.73 12.97
CA ILE A 113 11.15 -16.64 12.45
C ILE A 113 11.98 -15.93 11.36
N SER A 114 11.33 -15.29 10.39
CA SER A 114 12.01 -14.59 9.30
C SER A 114 12.88 -13.43 9.77
N ALA A 115 12.39 -12.63 10.72
CA ALA A 115 13.13 -11.51 11.29
C ALA A 115 14.20 -11.96 12.31
N GLN A 116 14.13 -13.20 12.80
CA GLN A 116 14.91 -13.65 13.96
C GLN A 116 14.71 -12.70 15.15
N ALA A 117 13.46 -12.30 15.40
CA ALA A 117 13.13 -11.42 16.50
C ALA A 117 13.40 -12.11 17.85
N THR A 118 13.96 -11.37 18.80
CA THR A 118 14.32 -11.88 20.14
C THR A 118 13.41 -11.34 21.24
N VAL A 119 12.75 -10.21 20.97
CA VAL A 119 11.85 -9.52 21.88
C VAL A 119 10.62 -9.00 21.11
N ALA A 120 9.50 -8.86 21.80
CA ALA A 120 8.28 -8.28 21.25
C ALA A 120 7.73 -7.20 22.19
N LEU A 121 7.26 -6.10 21.63
CA LEU A 121 6.64 -4.97 22.32
C LEU A 121 5.15 -4.90 21.98
N THR A 122 4.33 -4.69 22.99
CA THR A 122 2.87 -4.68 22.84
C THR A 122 2.20 -3.96 24.02
N THR A 123 0.86 -3.97 24.05
CA THR A 123 0.06 -3.58 25.20
C THR A 123 -0.38 -4.80 26.00
N THR A 124 -0.59 -4.63 27.31
CA THR A 124 -1.07 -5.69 28.23
C THR A 124 -2.29 -6.42 27.70
N ASP A 125 -3.28 -5.70 27.21
CA ASP A 125 -4.53 -6.30 26.73
C ASP A 125 -4.34 -7.13 25.46
N LEU A 126 -3.48 -6.70 24.55
CA LEU A 126 -3.20 -7.48 23.35
C LEU A 126 -2.36 -8.71 23.68
N TRP A 127 -1.39 -8.59 24.59
CA TRP A 127 -0.60 -9.72 25.05
C TRP A 127 -1.47 -10.82 25.68
N LYS A 128 -2.36 -10.47 26.58
CA LYS A 128 -3.33 -11.42 27.18
C LYS A 128 -4.13 -12.17 26.12
N ARG A 129 -4.59 -11.47 25.08
CA ARG A 129 -5.32 -12.09 23.95
C ARG A 129 -4.45 -13.05 23.13
N ILE A 130 -3.21 -12.67 22.84
CA ILE A 130 -2.26 -13.52 22.11
C ILE A 130 -1.96 -14.77 22.93
N GLN A 131 -1.70 -14.65 24.25
CA GLN A 131 -1.47 -15.78 25.16
C GLN A 131 -2.64 -16.76 25.16
N GLN A 132 -3.88 -16.28 25.26
CA GLN A 132 -5.08 -17.11 25.24
C GLN A 132 -5.21 -17.88 23.92
N GLN A 133 -4.92 -17.23 22.79
CA GLN A 133 -4.96 -17.88 21.47
C GLN A 133 -3.87 -18.94 21.31
N CYS A 134 -2.64 -18.67 21.80
CA CYS A 134 -1.55 -19.62 21.78
C CYS A 134 -1.80 -20.80 22.73
N ALA A 135 -2.33 -20.56 23.93
CA ALA A 135 -2.68 -21.60 24.87
C ALA A 135 -3.77 -22.54 24.33
N SER A 136 -4.74 -22.00 23.58
CA SER A 136 -5.79 -22.78 22.92
C SER A 136 -5.29 -23.58 21.71
N ASN A 137 -4.09 -23.29 21.19
CA ASN A 137 -3.47 -23.94 20.02
C ASN A 137 -1.94 -23.92 20.15
N PRO A 138 -1.35 -24.76 21.04
CA PRO A 138 0.08 -24.70 21.36
C PRO A 138 1.02 -24.91 20.15
N GLU A 139 0.59 -25.71 19.18
CA GLU A 139 1.37 -26.02 17.98
C GLU A 139 1.37 -24.88 16.94
N LEU A 140 0.43 -23.92 17.08
CA LEU A 140 0.24 -22.88 16.07
C LEU A 140 1.39 -21.88 16.04
N ALA A 141 1.97 -21.55 17.20
CA ALA A 141 2.93 -20.45 17.31
C ALA A 141 3.97 -20.63 18.43
N PRO A 142 4.78 -21.71 18.42
CA PRO A 142 5.77 -21.97 19.47
C PRO A 142 6.81 -20.84 19.58
N SER A 143 7.21 -20.20 18.48
CA SER A 143 8.21 -19.10 18.52
C SER A 143 7.67 -17.84 19.19
N LEU A 144 6.36 -17.61 19.17
CA LEU A 144 5.77 -16.44 19.86
C LEU A 144 5.81 -16.60 21.39
N THR A 145 5.70 -17.81 21.90
CA THR A 145 5.76 -18.08 23.34
C THR A 145 7.19 -18.06 23.89
N GLN A 146 8.19 -18.16 23.02
CA GLN A 146 9.62 -18.12 23.39
C GLN A 146 10.19 -16.69 23.41
N LEU A 147 9.48 -15.70 22.82
CA LEU A 147 9.91 -14.31 22.86
C LEU A 147 9.76 -13.71 24.27
N SER A 148 10.68 -12.82 24.61
CA SER A 148 10.50 -11.91 25.75
C SER A 148 9.50 -10.81 25.35
N TRP A 149 8.32 -10.81 25.96
CA TRP A 149 7.29 -9.80 25.70
C TRP A 149 7.40 -8.64 26.68
N ILE A 150 7.37 -7.42 26.16
CA ILE A 150 7.39 -6.17 26.91
C ILE A 150 6.03 -5.47 26.74
N GLU A 151 5.32 -5.26 27.83
CA GLU A 151 4.06 -4.52 27.89
C GLU A 151 4.40 -3.05 28.10
N THR A 152 4.48 -2.28 27.01
CA THR A 152 5.04 -0.91 27.04
C THR A 152 4.18 0.10 27.81
N ASN A 153 2.89 -0.17 27.96
CA ASN A 153 1.99 0.63 28.80
C ASN A 153 2.23 0.44 30.32
N GLU A 154 3.00 -0.58 30.73
CA GLU A 154 3.38 -0.81 32.14
C GLU A 154 4.76 -0.25 32.47
N ILE A 155 5.50 0.27 31.48
CA ILE A 155 6.83 0.84 31.71
C ILE A 155 6.71 2.17 32.43
N SER A 156 7.38 2.28 33.61
CA SER A 156 7.41 3.55 34.35
C SER A 156 8.17 4.63 33.57
N PRO A 157 7.61 5.83 33.42
CA PRO A 157 8.33 6.96 32.82
C PRO A 157 9.64 7.31 33.52
N SER A 158 9.81 6.94 34.81
CA SER A 158 11.05 7.15 35.57
C SER A 158 12.25 6.39 35.01
N LEU A 159 12.01 5.25 34.30
CA LEU A 159 13.08 4.50 33.62
C LEU A 159 13.80 5.32 32.52
N ALA A 160 13.24 6.44 32.10
CA ALA A 160 13.90 7.32 31.14
C ALA A 160 15.28 7.82 31.62
N SER A 161 15.49 7.95 32.95
CA SER A 161 16.77 8.31 33.55
C SER A 161 17.83 7.20 33.49
N ASP A 162 17.40 5.95 33.33
CA ASP A 162 18.30 4.79 33.28
C ASP A 162 18.77 4.49 31.85
N TRP A 163 18.23 5.21 30.87
CA TRP A 163 18.69 5.10 29.49
C TRP A 163 20.13 5.54 29.34
N ILE A 164 20.94 4.62 28.84
CA ILE A 164 22.36 4.88 28.58
C ILE A 164 22.51 5.35 27.15
N GLU A 165 22.99 6.58 26.96
CA GLU A 165 23.35 7.07 25.64
C GLU A 165 24.55 6.30 25.11
N THR A 166 24.29 5.34 24.23
CA THR A 166 25.33 4.59 23.51
C THR A 166 25.76 5.37 22.26
N GLU A 167 26.78 4.83 21.55
CA GLU A 167 27.10 5.33 20.22
C GLU A 167 25.86 5.38 19.35
N ARG A 168 25.55 6.56 18.84
CA ARG A 168 24.35 6.78 18.02
C ARG A 168 24.44 6.02 16.70
N PRO A 169 23.32 5.50 16.19
CA PRO A 169 23.32 4.90 14.86
C PRO A 169 23.78 5.94 13.82
N ASP A 170 24.50 5.47 12.83
CA ASP A 170 24.87 6.27 11.67
C ASP A 170 23.80 6.22 10.58
N HIS A 171 24.08 6.89 9.46
CA HIS A 171 23.20 6.94 8.31
C HIS A 171 22.91 5.55 7.71
N ASP A 172 23.87 4.64 7.72
CA ASP A 172 23.78 3.30 7.14
C ASP A 172 23.24 2.23 8.10
N SER A 173 23.10 2.57 9.38
CA SER A 173 22.53 1.68 10.39
C SER A 173 21.08 1.36 10.10
N LEU A 174 20.69 0.08 10.27
CA LEU A 174 19.31 -0.35 10.11
C LEU A 174 18.41 0.28 11.17
N ALA A 175 17.33 0.92 10.74
CA ALA A 175 16.30 1.47 11.60
C ALA A 175 15.18 0.45 11.82
N PHE A 176 14.67 -0.15 10.75
CA PHE A 176 13.59 -1.12 10.85
C PHE A 176 13.53 -2.08 9.64
N LEU A 177 12.77 -3.16 9.82
CA LEU A 177 12.40 -4.08 8.74
C LEU A 177 10.94 -3.84 8.36
N GLN A 178 10.72 -3.39 7.13
CA GLN A 178 9.38 -3.26 6.58
C GLN A 178 8.98 -4.56 5.88
N TYR A 179 8.04 -5.28 6.47
CA TYR A 179 7.57 -6.53 5.88
C TYR A 179 6.50 -6.29 4.81
N THR A 180 6.77 -6.82 3.63
CA THR A 180 5.81 -6.86 2.52
C THR A 180 5.16 -8.24 2.39
N SER A 181 3.96 -8.28 1.84
CA SER A 181 3.24 -9.53 1.54
C SER A 181 3.75 -10.18 0.26
N GLY A 182 5.04 -10.46 0.15
CA GLY A 182 5.72 -10.92 -1.05
C GLY A 182 4.88 -11.78 -1.99
N SER A 183 5.04 -11.59 -3.29
CA SER A 183 4.35 -12.34 -4.35
C SER A 183 4.57 -13.88 -4.28
N THR A 184 5.61 -14.33 -3.57
CA THR A 184 5.94 -15.73 -3.35
C THR A 184 5.25 -16.36 -2.15
N GLY A 185 4.47 -15.59 -1.36
CA GLY A 185 3.82 -16.07 -0.13
C GLY A 185 4.73 -16.11 1.11
N LYS A 186 6.06 -16.04 0.94
CA LYS A 186 7.00 -15.89 2.06
C LYS A 186 7.13 -14.41 2.43
N PRO A 187 7.15 -14.07 3.74
CA PRO A 187 7.35 -12.69 4.16
C PRO A 187 8.75 -12.20 3.79
N LYS A 188 8.84 -11.00 3.22
CA LYS A 188 10.09 -10.33 2.87
C LYS A 188 10.25 -9.08 3.74
N GLY A 189 11.29 -9.04 4.56
CA GLY A 189 11.63 -7.88 5.38
C GLY A 189 12.59 -6.97 4.62
N VAL A 190 12.11 -5.84 4.12
CA VAL A 190 12.96 -4.82 3.48
C VAL A 190 13.81 -4.16 4.56
N MET A 191 15.10 -4.12 4.35
CA MET A 191 16.09 -3.47 5.23
C MET A 191 16.11 -1.96 4.98
N VAL A 192 15.58 -1.19 5.91
CA VAL A 192 15.49 0.27 5.81
C VAL A 192 16.42 0.93 6.82
N THR A 193 17.34 1.79 6.33
CA THR A 193 18.32 2.50 7.16
C THR A 193 17.79 3.86 7.62
N HIS A 194 18.44 4.46 8.61
CA HIS A 194 18.18 5.84 9.01
C HIS A 194 18.33 6.81 7.85
N GLY A 195 19.34 6.60 7.01
CA GLY A 195 19.60 7.42 5.85
C GLY A 195 18.53 7.32 4.77
N ASN A 196 18.06 6.11 4.47
CA ASN A 196 16.95 5.91 3.55
C ASN A 196 15.71 6.72 3.97
N ILE A 197 15.38 6.67 5.27
CA ILE A 197 14.21 7.39 5.82
C ILE A 197 14.40 8.90 5.73
N LEU A 198 15.57 9.42 6.13
CA LEU A 198 15.84 10.85 6.10
C LEU A 198 15.83 11.40 4.67
N HIS A 199 16.39 10.67 3.69
CA HIS A 199 16.31 11.01 2.28
C HIS A 199 14.86 11.05 1.79
N ASN A 200 14.09 10.00 2.07
CA ASN A 200 12.71 9.90 1.65
C ASN A 200 11.81 10.96 2.32
N SER A 201 12.08 11.30 3.59
CA SER A 201 11.40 12.41 4.27
C SER A 201 11.74 13.77 3.67
N ALA A 202 12.99 13.98 3.23
CA ALA A 202 13.38 15.20 2.52
C ALA A 202 12.67 15.31 1.16
N LEU A 203 12.54 14.18 0.43
CA LEU A 203 11.77 14.06 -0.80
C LEU A 203 10.32 14.51 -0.59
N ILE A 204 9.62 13.85 0.35
CA ILE A 204 8.21 14.15 0.66
C ILE A 204 8.05 15.60 1.12
N TYR A 205 8.97 16.11 1.96
CA TYR A 205 8.95 17.50 2.43
C TYR A 205 8.99 18.50 1.28
N GLN A 206 9.87 18.25 0.31
CA GLN A 206 10.01 19.10 -0.88
C GLN A 206 8.80 18.95 -1.82
N CYS A 207 8.40 17.74 -2.15
CA CYS A 207 7.35 17.46 -3.12
C CYS A 207 5.97 17.91 -2.65
N PHE A 208 5.67 17.72 -1.35
CA PHE A 208 4.39 18.17 -0.76
C PHE A 208 4.44 19.62 -0.31
N GLU A 209 5.60 20.29 -0.47
CA GLU A 209 5.84 21.66 0.00
C GLU A 209 5.45 21.86 1.46
N HIS A 210 5.80 20.89 2.31
CA HIS A 210 5.51 20.97 3.73
C HIS A 210 6.21 22.17 4.38
N THR A 211 5.55 22.79 5.34
CA THR A 211 6.06 23.93 6.11
C THR A 211 5.76 23.76 7.59
N LEU A 212 6.22 24.67 8.43
CA LEU A 212 5.88 24.70 9.85
C LEU A 212 4.36 24.95 10.11
N LYS A 213 3.62 25.40 9.08
CA LYS A 213 2.18 25.62 9.15
C LYS A 213 1.37 24.41 8.65
N SER A 214 2.05 23.39 8.13
CA SER A 214 1.36 22.17 7.68
C SER A 214 0.68 21.50 8.86
N GLN A 215 -0.43 20.83 8.59
CA GLN A 215 -1.22 20.07 9.56
C GLN A 215 -1.62 18.74 8.92
N GLY A 216 -1.32 17.63 9.58
CA GLY A 216 -1.65 16.30 9.06
C GLY A 216 -2.92 15.72 9.70
N VAL A 217 -3.70 14.97 8.92
CA VAL A 217 -4.72 14.03 9.42
C VAL A 217 -4.52 12.70 8.71
N ILE A 218 -4.16 11.66 9.47
CA ILE A 218 -3.79 10.35 8.90
C ILE A 218 -4.54 9.21 9.59
N TRP A 219 -5.15 8.35 8.79
CA TRP A 219 -5.88 7.16 9.23
C TRP A 219 -5.18 5.85 8.85
N LEU A 220 -4.04 5.93 8.17
CA LEU A 220 -3.31 4.78 7.64
C LEU A 220 -2.71 3.92 8.77
N PRO A 221 -2.67 2.58 8.60
CA PRO A 221 -2.08 1.69 9.60
C PRO A 221 -0.61 2.02 9.87
N LEU A 222 -0.22 2.21 11.13
CA LEU A 222 1.13 2.62 11.52
C LEU A 222 2.21 1.54 11.30
N PHE A 223 1.83 0.28 11.15
CA PHE A 223 2.76 -0.80 10.80
C PHE A 223 3.02 -0.91 9.28
N HIS A 224 2.37 -0.09 8.47
CA HIS A 224 2.55 0.04 7.03
C HIS A 224 3.44 1.25 6.72
N ASP A 225 4.24 1.18 5.65
CA ASP A 225 5.17 2.24 5.23
C ASP A 225 4.50 3.63 5.11
N MET A 226 3.35 3.74 4.44
CA MET A 226 2.62 5.02 4.32
C MET A 226 2.19 5.58 5.68
N GLY A 227 1.71 4.74 6.60
CA GLY A 227 1.30 5.17 7.94
C GLY A 227 2.50 5.52 8.82
N LEU A 228 3.56 4.71 8.79
CA LEU A 228 4.76 4.93 9.61
C LEU A 228 5.58 6.12 9.08
N ILE A 229 5.96 6.09 7.82
CA ILE A 229 6.85 7.13 7.26
C ILE A 229 6.06 8.40 6.98
N GLY A 230 4.95 8.32 6.24
CA GLY A 230 4.13 9.47 5.89
C GLY A 230 3.36 10.07 7.07
N GLY A 231 2.86 9.23 8.00
CA GLY A 231 2.01 9.65 9.11
C GLY A 231 2.75 9.90 10.43
N VAL A 232 3.90 9.25 10.68
CA VAL A 232 4.64 9.40 11.95
C VAL A 232 5.96 10.13 11.74
N ILE A 233 6.82 9.64 10.86
CA ILE A 233 8.17 10.19 10.72
C ILE A 233 8.14 11.55 9.99
N GLN A 234 7.37 11.66 8.92
CA GLN A 234 7.28 12.89 8.12
C GLN A 234 6.85 14.13 8.92
N PRO A 235 5.83 14.07 9.82
CA PRO A 235 5.49 15.20 10.68
C PRO A 235 6.63 15.65 11.60
N ILE A 236 7.39 14.71 12.20
CA ILE A 236 8.57 15.06 13.02
C ILE A 236 9.65 15.72 12.15
N TYR A 237 9.90 15.17 10.95
CA TYR A 237 10.85 15.75 10.02
C TYR A 237 10.46 17.18 9.63
N GLY A 238 9.20 17.39 9.25
CA GLY A 238 8.63 18.66 8.82
C GLY A 238 8.31 19.64 9.94
N ARG A 239 8.35 19.22 11.22
CA ARG A 239 8.02 20.03 12.42
C ARG A 239 6.57 20.52 12.46
N PHE A 240 5.64 19.71 11.99
CA PHE A 240 4.23 20.04 12.03
C PHE A 240 3.44 18.95 12.78
N PRO A 241 2.33 19.31 13.43
CA PRO A 241 1.53 18.35 14.18
C PRO A 241 0.71 17.46 13.25
N VAL A 242 0.39 16.27 13.72
CA VAL A 242 -0.49 15.35 13.01
C VAL A 242 -1.54 14.75 13.95
N THR A 243 -2.76 14.68 13.47
CA THR A 243 -3.85 13.92 14.09
C THR A 243 -3.95 12.56 13.42
N LEU A 244 -3.79 11.51 14.21
CA LEU A 244 -3.86 10.12 13.77
C LEU A 244 -5.20 9.52 14.18
N MET A 245 -5.76 8.64 13.36
CA MET A 245 -6.96 7.90 13.72
C MET A 245 -6.83 6.41 13.37
N SER A 246 -7.63 5.59 14.06
CA SER A 246 -7.67 4.16 13.77
C SER A 246 -8.19 3.89 12.36
N PRO A 247 -7.51 3.04 11.55
CA PRO A 247 -8.03 2.62 10.24
C PRO A 247 -9.41 1.95 10.33
N VAL A 248 -9.72 1.36 11.48
CA VAL A 248 -11.02 0.72 11.72
C VAL A 248 -12.14 1.75 11.80
N ALA A 249 -11.87 2.93 12.38
CA ALA A 249 -12.82 4.03 12.45
C ALA A 249 -13.25 4.49 11.05
N LEU A 250 -12.30 4.67 10.13
CA LEU A 250 -12.60 4.99 8.73
C LEU A 250 -13.54 3.96 8.07
N ILE A 251 -13.25 2.66 8.26
CA ILE A 251 -14.08 1.61 7.63
C ILE A 251 -15.49 1.56 8.21
N GLN A 252 -15.64 1.85 9.51
CA GLN A 252 -16.93 1.84 10.18
C GLN A 252 -17.75 3.13 9.95
N LYS A 253 -17.08 4.28 9.93
CA LYS A 253 -17.68 5.60 9.77
C LYS A 253 -16.82 6.50 8.89
N PRO A 254 -16.84 6.33 7.55
CA PRO A 254 -15.89 7.00 6.64
C PRO A 254 -15.87 8.53 6.76
N VAL A 255 -17.00 9.16 7.08
CA VAL A 255 -17.08 10.62 7.25
C VAL A 255 -16.14 11.17 8.33
N CYS A 256 -15.74 10.35 9.33
CA CYS A 256 -14.83 10.79 10.39
C CYS A 256 -13.48 11.31 9.86
N TRP A 257 -13.02 10.79 8.72
CA TRP A 257 -11.81 11.28 8.07
C TRP A 257 -11.98 12.73 7.58
N LEU A 258 -13.07 13.04 6.88
CA LEU A 258 -13.36 14.40 6.40
C LEU A 258 -13.66 15.36 7.57
N GLN A 259 -14.35 14.87 8.61
CA GLN A 259 -14.58 15.63 9.85
C GLN A 259 -13.26 15.95 10.56
N GLY A 260 -12.30 15.01 10.58
CA GLY A 260 -10.97 15.26 11.10
C GLY A 260 -10.23 16.34 10.30
N ILE A 261 -10.26 16.28 8.96
CA ILE A 261 -9.67 17.30 8.10
C ILE A 261 -10.29 18.67 8.38
N SER A 262 -11.60 18.75 8.43
CA SER A 262 -12.35 19.97 8.71
C SER A 262 -12.03 20.54 10.10
N ARG A 263 -12.09 19.69 11.15
CA ARG A 263 -11.86 20.09 12.55
C ARG A 263 -10.45 20.62 12.80
N TYR A 264 -9.43 19.91 12.27
CA TYR A 264 -8.02 20.24 12.48
C TYR A 264 -7.44 21.13 11.38
N GLN A 265 -8.26 21.58 10.42
CA GLN A 265 -7.85 22.39 9.27
C GLN A 265 -6.61 21.78 8.57
N ALA A 266 -6.70 20.47 8.30
CA ALA A 266 -5.57 19.72 7.78
C ALA A 266 -5.21 20.16 6.37
N THR A 267 -3.91 20.43 6.15
CA THR A 267 -3.36 20.77 4.84
C THR A 267 -2.91 19.52 4.06
N THR A 268 -2.57 18.43 4.79
CA THR A 268 -2.06 17.19 4.21
C THR A 268 -2.81 15.99 4.77
N SER A 269 -3.41 15.22 3.89
CA SER A 269 -4.06 13.95 4.21
C SER A 269 -4.16 13.12 2.92
N GLY A 270 -4.48 11.82 3.04
CA GLY A 270 -4.66 11.00 1.86
C GLY A 270 -4.72 9.51 2.17
N GLY A 271 -4.68 8.72 1.12
CA GLY A 271 -4.70 7.27 1.20
C GLY A 271 -4.91 6.61 -0.15
N PRO A 272 -5.11 5.28 -0.19
CA PRO A 272 -5.39 4.55 -1.42
C PRO A 272 -6.71 5.00 -2.08
N ASN A 273 -6.80 4.77 -3.38
CA ASN A 273 -7.93 5.14 -4.23
C ASN A 273 -9.29 4.65 -3.70
N PHE A 274 -9.33 3.44 -3.07
CA PHE A 274 -10.57 2.90 -2.50
C PHE A 274 -11.19 3.79 -1.42
N ALA A 275 -10.37 4.53 -0.67
CA ALA A 275 -10.86 5.37 0.42
C ALA A 275 -11.64 6.58 -0.11
N TYR A 276 -11.16 7.21 -1.19
CA TYR A 276 -11.88 8.27 -1.87
C TYR A 276 -13.21 7.78 -2.45
N ASP A 277 -13.21 6.63 -3.10
CA ASP A 277 -14.40 5.99 -3.62
C ASP A 277 -15.40 5.59 -2.51
N LEU A 278 -14.91 5.14 -1.36
CA LEU A 278 -15.73 4.82 -0.18
C LEU A 278 -16.47 6.06 0.34
N LEU A 279 -15.80 7.20 0.43
CA LEU A 279 -16.37 8.47 0.86
C LEU A 279 -17.49 8.93 -0.09
N CYS A 280 -17.25 8.92 -1.41
CA CYS A 280 -18.28 9.28 -2.40
C CYS A 280 -19.55 8.44 -2.30
N ARG A 281 -19.45 7.20 -1.81
CA ARG A 281 -20.59 6.28 -1.70
C ARG A 281 -21.31 6.31 -0.37
N GLN A 282 -20.65 6.76 0.70
CA GLN A 282 -21.19 6.60 2.05
C GLN A 282 -21.46 7.90 2.79
N VAL A 283 -20.82 9.00 2.40
CA VAL A 283 -21.09 10.31 3.01
C VAL A 283 -22.41 10.84 2.48
N THR A 284 -23.31 11.21 3.40
CA THR A 284 -24.64 11.73 3.06
C THR A 284 -24.61 13.25 2.86
N PRO A 285 -25.60 13.83 2.12
CA PRO A 285 -25.70 15.28 1.95
C PRO A 285 -25.73 16.05 3.29
N GLU A 286 -26.46 15.54 4.30
CA GLU A 286 -26.55 16.16 5.61
C GLU A 286 -25.19 16.17 6.34
N GLN A 287 -24.38 15.14 6.16
CA GLN A 287 -23.02 15.10 6.70
C GLN A 287 -22.11 16.12 6.00
N MET A 288 -22.30 16.32 4.69
CA MET A 288 -21.52 17.27 3.92
C MET A 288 -21.72 18.72 4.36
N GLU A 289 -22.91 19.10 4.82
CA GLU A 289 -23.23 20.46 5.31
C GLU A 289 -22.33 20.92 6.46
N THR A 290 -21.73 19.98 7.20
CA THR A 290 -20.86 20.27 8.35
C THR A 290 -19.37 20.28 8.01
N LEU A 291 -18.99 20.03 6.76
CA LEU A 291 -17.60 19.90 6.33
C LEU A 291 -17.05 21.18 5.72
N ASP A 292 -15.81 21.51 6.11
CA ASP A 292 -14.96 22.49 5.45
C ASP A 292 -13.63 21.83 5.05
N LEU A 293 -13.45 21.58 3.76
CA LEU A 293 -12.27 20.94 3.20
C LEU A 293 -11.35 21.94 2.48
N SER A 294 -11.59 23.23 2.64
CA SER A 294 -10.85 24.30 1.95
C SER A 294 -9.36 24.36 2.33
N SER A 295 -9.03 23.89 3.55
CA SER A 295 -7.65 23.80 4.04
C SER A 295 -6.83 22.66 3.39
N TRP A 296 -7.49 21.67 2.78
CA TRP A 296 -6.81 20.46 2.26
C TRP A 296 -6.07 20.78 0.95
N GLU A 297 -4.74 20.87 1.05
CA GLU A 297 -3.85 21.27 -0.05
C GLU A 297 -3.16 20.08 -0.73
N VAL A 298 -2.94 18.98 0.02
CA VAL A 298 -2.28 17.77 -0.48
C VAL A 298 -3.16 16.55 -0.13
N ALA A 299 -3.97 16.13 -1.09
CA ALA A 299 -4.78 14.92 -1.05
C ALA A 299 -4.02 13.79 -1.76
N PHE A 300 -3.00 13.21 -1.06
CA PHE A 300 -2.18 12.19 -1.71
C PHE A 300 -2.96 10.91 -1.98
N SER A 301 -2.73 10.34 -3.19
CA SER A 301 -3.32 9.06 -3.61
C SER A 301 -2.23 8.14 -4.15
N GLY A 302 -2.14 6.92 -3.60
CA GLY A 302 -1.10 5.96 -3.99
C GLY A 302 -1.32 4.57 -3.41
N ALA A 303 -0.31 3.73 -3.49
CA ALA A 303 -0.27 2.36 -2.99
C ALA A 303 -1.17 1.35 -3.73
N GLU A 304 -2.05 1.78 -4.61
CA GLU A 304 -2.86 0.93 -5.51
C GLU A 304 -3.13 1.68 -6.82
N PRO A 305 -3.65 1.03 -7.89
CA PRO A 305 -3.99 1.71 -9.12
C PRO A 305 -4.94 2.90 -8.90
N ILE A 306 -4.55 4.07 -9.38
CA ILE A 306 -5.31 5.31 -9.25
C ILE A 306 -6.27 5.41 -10.42
N ARG A 307 -7.57 5.51 -10.14
CA ARG A 307 -8.62 5.61 -11.17
C ARG A 307 -9.01 7.08 -11.36
N ALA A 308 -8.86 7.60 -12.56
CA ALA A 308 -9.24 8.98 -12.90
C ALA A 308 -10.68 9.29 -12.51
N GLU A 309 -11.62 8.38 -12.83
CA GLU A 309 -13.05 8.56 -12.52
C GLU A 309 -13.34 8.66 -11.01
N THR A 310 -12.52 8.00 -10.19
CA THR A 310 -12.65 8.11 -8.72
C THR A 310 -12.27 9.50 -8.24
N LEU A 311 -11.16 10.05 -8.74
CA LEU A 311 -10.68 11.37 -8.35
C LEU A 311 -11.62 12.47 -8.90
N GLU A 312 -12.04 12.38 -10.16
CA GLU A 312 -13.01 13.30 -10.78
C GLU A 312 -14.31 13.33 -9.95
N ARG A 313 -14.90 12.15 -9.67
CA ARG A 313 -16.14 12.04 -8.89
C ARG A 313 -15.97 12.59 -7.47
N PHE A 314 -14.85 12.34 -6.81
CA PHE A 314 -14.60 12.86 -5.47
C PHE A 314 -14.51 14.39 -5.48
N ALA A 315 -13.79 14.97 -6.44
CA ALA A 315 -13.71 16.41 -6.59
C ALA A 315 -15.10 17.05 -6.81
N GLU A 316 -15.91 16.49 -7.70
CA GLU A 316 -17.27 16.96 -7.94
C GLU A 316 -18.16 16.83 -6.69
N THR A 317 -18.10 15.68 -6.00
CA THR A 317 -18.93 15.40 -4.82
C THR A 317 -18.63 16.36 -3.69
N PHE A 318 -17.35 16.66 -3.42
CA PHE A 318 -16.92 17.47 -2.27
C PHE A 318 -16.53 18.91 -2.61
N ALA A 319 -16.71 19.35 -3.86
CA ALA A 319 -16.55 20.77 -4.23
C ALA A 319 -17.43 21.72 -3.37
N PRO A 320 -18.70 21.39 -3.07
CA PRO A 320 -19.53 22.22 -2.19
C PRO A 320 -18.98 22.35 -0.75
N CYS A 321 -18.15 21.38 -0.31
CA CYS A 321 -17.46 21.43 0.98
C CYS A 321 -16.11 22.15 0.92
N GLY A 322 -15.78 22.81 -0.19
CA GLY A 322 -14.51 23.53 -0.37
C GLY A 322 -13.33 22.69 -0.87
N PHE A 323 -13.52 21.42 -1.21
CA PHE A 323 -12.46 20.60 -1.79
C PHE A 323 -12.10 21.08 -3.20
N ARG A 324 -10.82 21.23 -3.48
CA ARG A 324 -10.29 21.65 -4.78
C ARG A 324 -9.65 20.47 -5.50
N ALA A 325 -9.97 20.28 -6.78
CA ALA A 325 -9.40 19.20 -7.59
C ALA A 325 -7.86 19.22 -7.65
N GLU A 326 -7.27 20.44 -7.61
CA GLU A 326 -5.83 20.67 -7.61
C GLU A 326 -5.15 20.20 -6.31
N ALA A 327 -5.91 19.91 -5.27
CA ALA A 327 -5.37 19.30 -4.05
C ALA A 327 -4.95 17.84 -4.25
N PHE A 328 -5.46 17.15 -5.25
CA PHE A 328 -5.04 15.78 -5.52
C PHE A 328 -3.55 15.70 -5.84
N TYR A 329 -2.91 14.73 -5.19
CA TYR A 329 -1.50 14.44 -5.33
C TYR A 329 -1.28 12.95 -5.59
N PRO A 330 -1.47 12.48 -6.84
CA PRO A 330 -1.13 11.11 -7.22
C PRO A 330 0.36 10.87 -7.06
N CYS A 331 0.71 9.75 -6.44
CA CYS A 331 2.11 9.41 -6.20
C CYS A 331 2.35 7.89 -6.30
N TYR A 332 3.59 7.53 -6.55
CA TYR A 332 4.03 6.15 -6.62
C TYR A 332 5.13 5.88 -5.62
N GLY A 333 5.12 4.67 -5.06
CA GLY A 333 6.12 4.21 -4.13
C GLY A 333 5.88 2.80 -3.62
N MET A 334 6.86 2.27 -2.92
CA MET A 334 6.85 0.92 -2.37
C MET A 334 7.82 0.80 -1.19
N ALA A 335 7.67 -0.25 -0.40
CA ALA A 335 8.52 -0.46 0.79
C ALA A 335 10.01 -0.62 0.42
N GLU A 336 10.32 -1.22 -0.73
CA GLU A 336 11.68 -1.43 -1.24
C GLU A 336 12.40 -0.11 -1.57
N THR A 337 11.66 1.00 -1.73
CA THR A 337 12.20 2.36 -1.87
C THR A 337 11.91 3.21 -0.62
N THR A 338 11.83 2.57 0.53
CA THR A 338 11.41 3.18 1.79
C THR A 338 9.93 3.55 1.79
N LEU A 339 9.48 4.46 0.92
CA LEU A 339 8.08 4.79 0.69
C LEU A 339 7.88 5.42 -0.70
N PHE A 340 8.33 6.64 -0.90
CA PHE A 340 8.00 7.52 -2.02
C PHE A 340 9.07 7.43 -3.12
N ILE A 341 8.65 7.34 -4.38
CA ILE A 341 9.50 7.32 -5.58
C ILE A 341 9.24 8.57 -6.42
N SER A 342 7.96 8.81 -6.76
CA SER A 342 7.59 9.89 -7.66
C SER A 342 6.28 10.57 -7.26
N GLY A 343 6.17 11.83 -7.63
CA GLY A 343 4.99 12.67 -7.43
C GLY A 343 5.08 13.93 -8.28
N GLY A 344 3.94 14.60 -8.44
CA GLY A 344 3.83 15.82 -9.21
C GLY A 344 4.34 17.06 -8.47
N LEU A 345 3.90 18.22 -8.94
CA LEU A 345 4.00 19.49 -8.23
C LEU A 345 2.70 19.75 -7.49
N LYS A 346 2.82 20.28 -6.27
CA LYS A 346 1.65 20.69 -5.47
C LYS A 346 0.80 21.71 -6.25
N ALA A 347 -0.51 21.59 -6.09
CA ALA A 347 -1.51 22.47 -6.73
C ALA A 347 -1.51 22.45 -8.28
N ASN A 348 -0.82 21.51 -8.92
CA ASN A 348 -0.96 21.32 -10.36
C ASN A 348 -2.22 20.51 -10.68
N PRO A 349 -2.86 20.78 -11.82
CA PRO A 349 -3.96 19.93 -12.29
C PRO A 349 -3.52 18.46 -12.46
N LEU A 350 -4.46 17.55 -12.27
CA LEU A 350 -4.24 16.14 -12.56
C LEU A 350 -3.84 15.93 -14.03
N VAL A 351 -2.77 15.21 -14.26
CA VAL A 351 -2.36 14.80 -15.61
C VAL A 351 -2.90 13.40 -15.86
N ILE A 352 -3.80 13.29 -16.85
CA ILE A 352 -4.39 12.02 -17.28
C ILE A 352 -4.06 11.83 -18.75
N LYS A 353 -3.40 10.73 -19.10
CA LYS A 353 -3.19 10.33 -20.49
C LYS A 353 -4.22 9.26 -20.86
N TYR A 354 -4.94 9.50 -21.94
CA TYR A 354 -5.83 8.50 -22.54
C TYR A 354 -5.06 7.76 -23.62
N VAL A 355 -5.06 6.42 -23.54
CA VAL A 355 -4.32 5.54 -24.43
C VAL A 355 -5.22 4.41 -24.94
N GLU A 356 -4.91 3.85 -26.09
CA GLU A 356 -5.64 2.72 -26.67
C GLU A 356 -5.38 1.44 -25.88
N GLN A 357 -6.42 0.82 -25.35
CA GLN A 357 -6.32 -0.42 -24.57
C GLN A 357 -5.75 -1.59 -25.38
N GLY A 358 -6.05 -1.67 -26.69
CA GLY A 358 -5.49 -2.68 -27.57
C GLY A 358 -3.98 -2.57 -27.70
N ALA A 359 -3.48 -1.36 -27.94
CA ALA A 359 -2.05 -1.09 -28.04
C ALA A 359 -1.29 -1.36 -26.72
N LEU A 360 -1.91 -1.04 -25.57
CA LEU A 360 -1.35 -1.41 -24.25
C LEU A 360 -1.18 -2.92 -24.08
N GLY A 361 -2.08 -3.73 -24.68
CA GLY A 361 -1.97 -5.18 -24.74
C GLY A 361 -0.72 -5.68 -25.48
N GLU A 362 -0.17 -4.85 -26.35
CA GLU A 362 1.07 -5.09 -27.12
C GLU A 362 2.28 -4.31 -26.56
N ASN A 363 2.17 -3.82 -25.32
CA ASN A 363 3.16 -2.96 -24.66
C ASN A 363 3.45 -1.64 -25.42
N GLN A 364 2.52 -1.16 -26.25
CA GLN A 364 2.65 0.10 -26.97
C GLN A 364 1.76 1.19 -26.35
N VAL A 365 2.28 2.42 -26.32
CA VAL A 365 1.55 3.60 -25.81
C VAL A 365 1.07 4.41 -27.02
N VAL A 366 -0.17 4.20 -27.41
CA VAL A 366 -0.84 4.95 -28.50
C VAL A 366 -1.87 5.89 -27.87
N ALA A 367 -1.75 7.18 -28.18
CA ALA A 367 -2.66 8.19 -27.64
C ALA A 367 -4.09 7.99 -28.15
N ALA A 368 -5.07 8.20 -27.26
CA ALA A 368 -6.49 8.18 -27.55
C ALA A 368 -7.17 9.44 -27.00
N THR A 369 -8.39 9.71 -27.41
CA THR A 369 -9.25 10.73 -26.80
C THR A 369 -10.12 10.12 -25.70
N LYS A 370 -10.56 10.92 -24.72
CA LYS A 370 -11.39 10.43 -23.58
C LYS A 370 -12.63 9.65 -24.03
N ASP A 371 -13.25 10.10 -25.11
CA ASP A 371 -14.52 9.53 -25.63
C ASP A 371 -14.32 8.43 -26.67
N GLN A 372 -13.08 8.10 -27.03
CA GLN A 372 -12.77 7.04 -27.99
C GLN A 372 -13.08 5.68 -27.37
N LYS A 373 -13.80 4.83 -28.13
CA LYS A 373 -14.08 3.46 -27.68
C LYS A 373 -12.76 2.69 -27.43
N GLY A 374 -12.64 2.09 -26.27
CA GLY A 374 -11.42 1.37 -25.86
C GLY A 374 -10.30 2.30 -25.38
N ALA A 375 -10.58 3.57 -25.12
CA ALA A 375 -9.64 4.46 -24.45
C ALA A 375 -9.52 4.13 -22.95
N GLN A 376 -8.28 4.09 -22.47
CA GLN A 376 -7.95 3.88 -21.06
C GLN A 376 -7.29 5.14 -20.50
N GLY A 377 -7.90 5.76 -19.48
CA GLY A 377 -7.30 6.87 -18.75
C GLY A 377 -6.29 6.37 -17.72
N ILE A 378 -5.04 6.83 -17.80
CA ILE A 378 -3.99 6.52 -16.83
C ILE A 378 -3.56 7.82 -16.18
N VAL A 379 -3.63 7.85 -14.83
CA VAL A 379 -3.25 9.00 -14.03
C VAL A 379 -1.73 9.03 -13.86
N SER A 380 -1.11 10.19 -14.10
CA SER A 380 0.30 10.40 -13.82
C SER A 380 0.60 10.31 -12.32
N CYS A 381 1.71 9.66 -11.99
CA CYS A 381 2.30 9.68 -10.65
C CYS A 381 3.50 10.65 -10.58
N GLY A 382 3.54 11.66 -11.44
CA GLY A 382 4.59 12.70 -11.46
C GLY A 382 5.96 12.17 -11.87
N GLN A 383 7.01 12.79 -11.34
CA GLN A 383 8.40 12.51 -11.69
C GLN A 383 9.24 12.14 -10.45
N PRO A 384 10.40 11.51 -10.59
CA PRO A 384 11.37 11.35 -9.50
C PRO A 384 12.03 12.67 -9.13
N TRP A 385 12.49 12.80 -7.88
CA TRP A 385 13.08 14.02 -7.31
C TRP A 385 14.41 13.76 -6.60
N LEU A 386 15.16 14.80 -6.26
CA LEU A 386 16.38 14.79 -5.42
C LEU A 386 17.46 13.80 -5.87
N GLY A 387 17.57 13.56 -7.18
CA GLY A 387 18.57 12.67 -7.74
C GLY A 387 18.20 11.18 -7.72
N ASP A 388 16.99 10.84 -7.34
CA ASP A 388 16.45 9.51 -7.60
C ASP A 388 16.11 9.38 -9.09
N HIS A 389 16.36 8.23 -9.67
CA HIS A 389 16.17 7.95 -11.08
C HIS A 389 15.17 6.85 -11.32
N VAL A 390 14.31 7.06 -12.32
CA VAL A 390 13.36 6.05 -12.82
C VAL A 390 13.65 5.82 -14.29
N VAL A 391 13.79 4.56 -14.68
CA VAL A 391 13.92 4.12 -16.06
C VAL A 391 12.90 3.03 -16.37
N ILE A 392 12.50 2.96 -17.64
CA ILE A 392 11.59 1.91 -18.11
C ILE A 392 12.40 0.90 -18.89
N VAL A 393 12.38 -0.35 -18.47
CA VAL A 393 13.24 -1.42 -19.01
C VAL A 393 12.38 -2.57 -19.51
N ASP A 394 12.68 -3.08 -20.67
CA ASP A 394 12.06 -4.30 -21.19
C ASP A 394 12.47 -5.49 -20.31
N PRO A 395 11.52 -6.19 -19.66
CA PRO A 395 11.83 -7.20 -18.66
C PRO A 395 12.53 -8.45 -19.21
N GLU A 396 12.47 -8.68 -20.54
CA GLU A 396 13.06 -9.83 -21.21
C GLU A 396 14.46 -9.52 -21.74
N THR A 397 14.60 -8.39 -22.42
CA THR A 397 15.88 -8.00 -23.04
C THR A 397 16.81 -7.28 -22.07
N LEU A 398 16.27 -6.69 -20.99
CA LEU A 398 16.94 -5.86 -19.99
C LEU A 398 17.56 -4.58 -20.60
N ILE A 399 16.97 -4.08 -21.68
CA ILE A 399 17.35 -2.85 -22.37
C ILE A 399 16.30 -1.76 -22.08
N GLU A 400 16.73 -0.52 -21.99
CA GLU A 400 15.84 0.62 -21.78
C GLU A 400 14.82 0.76 -22.92
N CYS A 401 13.55 0.94 -22.57
CA CYS A 401 12.47 1.10 -23.53
C CYS A 401 12.45 2.50 -24.14
N PRO A 402 12.08 2.65 -25.44
CA PRO A 402 11.77 3.95 -25.99
C PRO A 402 10.50 4.55 -25.36
N GLU A 403 10.31 5.87 -25.44
CA GLU A 403 9.24 6.63 -24.77
C GLU A 403 7.81 6.09 -24.94
N ASN A 404 7.49 5.46 -26.05
CA ASN A 404 6.13 4.98 -26.34
C ASN A 404 5.97 3.47 -26.08
N LYS A 405 6.80 2.88 -25.21
CA LYS A 405 6.74 1.46 -24.87
C LYS A 405 6.55 1.27 -23.36
N VAL A 406 5.66 0.33 -23.00
CA VAL A 406 5.52 -0.13 -21.61
C VAL A 406 6.63 -1.12 -21.30
N GLY A 407 7.26 -0.95 -20.14
CA GLY A 407 8.27 -1.85 -19.59
C GLY A 407 8.20 -1.92 -18.08
N GLU A 408 9.13 -2.66 -17.47
CA GLU A 408 9.28 -2.72 -16.02
C GLU A 408 9.91 -1.41 -15.52
N ILE A 409 9.34 -0.86 -14.46
CA ILE A 409 9.84 0.34 -13.80
C ILE A 409 11.04 -0.05 -12.95
N TRP A 410 12.22 0.53 -13.25
CA TRP A 410 13.42 0.36 -12.45
C TRP A 410 13.79 1.65 -11.75
N VAL A 411 14.27 1.56 -10.51
CA VAL A 411 14.54 2.72 -9.64
C VAL A 411 15.94 2.66 -9.06
N SER A 412 16.64 3.78 -9.04
CA SER A 412 17.88 3.94 -8.28
C SER A 412 17.86 5.27 -7.51
N GLY A 413 18.50 5.28 -6.34
CA GLY A 413 18.58 6.47 -5.49
C GLY A 413 18.75 6.12 -4.01
N ASN A 414 18.91 7.17 -3.19
CA ASN A 414 19.16 7.01 -1.76
C ASN A 414 17.93 6.54 -0.95
N GLY A 415 16.73 6.58 -1.55
CA GLY A 415 15.52 6.01 -0.99
C GLY A 415 15.44 4.49 -1.08
N VAL A 416 16.26 3.86 -1.96
CA VAL A 416 16.26 2.40 -2.15
C VAL A 416 16.84 1.71 -0.92
N GLY A 417 16.10 0.73 -0.36
CA GLY A 417 16.51 -0.05 0.80
C GLY A 417 17.74 -0.93 0.52
N LYS A 418 18.32 -1.48 1.58
CA LYS A 418 19.55 -2.31 1.47
C LYS A 418 19.28 -3.75 0.98
N GLY A 419 18.05 -4.09 0.63
CA GLY A 419 17.66 -5.43 0.20
C GLY A 419 16.72 -6.11 1.18
N TYR A 420 16.58 -7.44 1.05
CA TYR A 420 15.73 -8.26 1.90
C TYR A 420 16.52 -8.97 2.99
N TRP A 421 16.06 -8.87 4.22
CA TRP A 421 16.69 -9.48 5.39
C TRP A 421 16.82 -11.00 5.25
N ASN A 422 18.06 -11.51 5.40
CA ASN A 422 18.40 -12.94 5.25
C ASN A 422 17.99 -13.57 3.89
N GLN A 423 17.91 -12.78 2.81
CA GLN A 423 17.59 -13.28 1.47
C GLN A 423 18.56 -12.69 0.42
N PRO A 424 19.85 -13.08 0.44
CA PRO A 424 20.87 -12.48 -0.42
C PRO A 424 20.61 -12.68 -1.92
N GLU A 425 20.18 -13.88 -2.34
CA GLU A 425 19.88 -14.18 -3.75
C GLU A 425 18.70 -13.36 -4.28
N GLU A 426 17.63 -13.22 -3.46
CA GLU A 426 16.48 -12.40 -3.83
C GLU A 426 16.85 -10.91 -3.82
N THR A 427 17.74 -10.49 -2.92
CA THR A 427 18.29 -9.13 -2.87
C THR A 427 19.05 -8.83 -4.16
N GLU A 428 20.01 -9.66 -4.54
CA GLU A 428 20.77 -9.47 -5.76
C GLU A 428 19.88 -9.40 -7.00
N ARG A 429 18.91 -10.33 -7.11
CA ARG A 429 17.98 -10.35 -8.23
C ARG A 429 17.10 -9.11 -8.32
N THR A 430 16.74 -8.51 -7.18
CA THR A 430 15.76 -7.41 -7.11
C THR A 430 16.43 -6.05 -7.06
N PHE A 431 17.54 -5.90 -6.32
CA PHE A 431 18.21 -4.62 -6.07
C PHE A 431 19.53 -4.45 -6.86
N GLY A 432 20.02 -5.52 -7.48
CA GLY A 432 21.30 -5.55 -8.21
C GLY A 432 21.14 -5.56 -9.74
N ALA A 433 20.09 -4.95 -10.31
CA ALA A 433 19.85 -5.00 -11.73
C ALA A 433 20.68 -3.96 -12.51
N TYR A 434 21.17 -4.35 -13.71
CA TYR A 434 21.91 -3.48 -14.62
C TYR A 434 21.26 -3.47 -16.00
N ILE A 435 21.22 -2.30 -16.64
CA ILE A 435 20.79 -2.15 -18.03
C ILE A 435 21.85 -2.83 -18.90
N LYS A 436 21.42 -3.77 -19.74
CA LYS A 436 22.32 -4.73 -20.40
C LYS A 436 23.27 -4.11 -21.42
N ASP A 437 22.82 -3.14 -22.18
CA ASP A 437 23.59 -2.50 -23.25
C ASP A 437 24.54 -1.41 -22.75
N THR A 438 24.16 -0.69 -21.69
CA THR A 438 24.94 0.42 -21.12
C THR A 438 25.75 0.03 -19.88
N GLY A 439 25.41 -1.07 -19.21
CA GLY A 439 25.99 -1.45 -17.93
C GLY A 439 25.65 -0.50 -16.78
N THR A 440 24.67 0.40 -16.97
CA THR A 440 24.23 1.35 -15.94
C THR A 440 23.46 0.63 -14.83
N GLY A 441 23.75 0.97 -13.58
CA GLY A 441 23.11 0.38 -12.38
C GLY A 441 24.02 0.51 -11.15
N PRO A 442 23.66 -0.14 -10.01
CA PRO A 442 22.53 -1.05 -9.88
C PRO A 442 21.18 -0.32 -9.74
N PHE A 443 20.14 -0.95 -10.24
CA PHE A 443 18.75 -0.54 -10.08
C PHE A 443 17.95 -1.56 -9.27
N LEU A 444 16.95 -1.06 -8.55
CA LEU A 444 15.85 -1.86 -8.00
C LEU A 444 14.85 -2.19 -9.13
N ARG A 445 14.54 -3.46 -9.32
CA ARG A 445 13.44 -3.94 -10.15
C ARG A 445 12.14 -3.91 -9.33
N THR A 446 11.20 -3.05 -9.68
CA THR A 446 9.97 -2.89 -8.90
C THR A 446 8.96 -4.02 -9.12
N GLY A 447 9.02 -4.66 -10.29
CA GLY A 447 8.01 -5.60 -10.75
C GLY A 447 6.69 -4.93 -11.16
N ASP A 448 6.63 -3.60 -11.15
CA ASP A 448 5.51 -2.82 -11.67
C ASP A 448 5.82 -2.41 -13.12
N LEU A 449 4.79 -2.34 -13.95
CA LEU A 449 4.85 -1.93 -15.35
C LEU A 449 4.38 -0.49 -15.51
N GLY A 450 5.01 0.23 -16.43
CA GLY A 450 4.64 1.60 -16.74
C GLY A 450 5.40 2.16 -17.92
N PHE A 451 5.21 3.45 -18.15
CA PHE A 451 5.93 4.21 -19.17
C PHE A 451 6.22 5.64 -18.67
N LEU A 452 7.23 6.25 -19.25
CA LEU A 452 7.53 7.67 -19.09
C LEU A 452 7.01 8.45 -20.30
N LYS A 453 6.33 9.56 -20.06
CA LYS A 453 5.90 10.48 -21.11
C LYS A 453 5.94 11.93 -20.59
N ASP A 454 6.61 12.80 -21.36
CA ASP A 454 6.79 14.20 -21.00
C ASP A 454 7.46 14.38 -19.61
N GLY A 455 8.34 13.43 -19.21
CA GLY A 455 9.03 13.41 -17.91
C GLY A 455 8.20 12.86 -16.76
N GLU A 456 6.95 12.47 -16.97
CA GLU A 456 6.05 11.93 -15.95
C GLU A 456 5.86 10.42 -16.05
N LEU A 457 5.67 9.77 -14.90
CA LEU A 457 5.53 8.34 -14.75
C LEU A 457 4.06 7.92 -14.75
N PHE A 458 3.71 6.95 -15.59
CA PHE A 458 2.38 6.35 -15.70
C PHE A 458 2.45 4.85 -15.40
N ILE A 459 1.71 4.41 -14.37
CA ILE A 459 1.71 3.00 -13.94
C ILE A 459 0.59 2.26 -14.66
N THR A 460 0.92 1.18 -15.36
CA THR A 460 -0.06 0.37 -16.09
C THR A 460 -0.47 -0.90 -15.35
N GLY A 461 0.39 -1.48 -14.51
CA GLY A 461 0.07 -2.68 -13.75
C GLY A 461 1.25 -3.36 -13.11
N ARG A 462 1.12 -4.66 -12.81
CA ARG A 462 2.20 -5.50 -12.26
C ARG A 462 2.59 -6.60 -13.20
N LEU A 463 3.89 -6.79 -13.40
CA LEU A 463 4.45 -7.81 -14.28
C LEU A 463 3.95 -9.22 -13.94
N LYS A 464 3.92 -9.59 -12.66
CA LYS A 464 3.49 -10.91 -12.17
C LYS A 464 1.97 -11.12 -12.14
N GLU A 465 1.18 -10.06 -12.33
CA GLU A 465 -0.28 -10.12 -12.38
C GLU A 465 -0.80 -9.98 -13.82
N LEU A 466 0.07 -9.68 -14.77
CA LEU A 466 -0.27 -9.61 -16.18
C LEU A 466 -0.75 -10.98 -16.65
N MET A 467 -1.88 -11.01 -17.32
CA MET A 467 -2.44 -12.24 -17.94
C MET A 467 -2.18 -12.20 -19.45
N ILE A 468 -1.72 -13.30 -20.01
CA ILE A 468 -1.53 -13.43 -21.45
C ILE A 468 -2.73 -14.19 -22.01
N LEU A 469 -3.77 -13.46 -22.41
CA LEU A 469 -4.98 -14.05 -22.96
C LEU A 469 -4.98 -13.87 -24.49
N TRP A 470 -5.01 -14.97 -25.20
CA TRP A 470 -5.00 -14.99 -26.69
C TRP A 470 -3.82 -14.20 -27.29
N GLY A 471 -2.64 -14.34 -26.70
CA GLY A 471 -1.43 -13.66 -27.14
C GLY A 471 -1.33 -12.17 -26.78
N ASN A 472 -2.32 -11.62 -26.08
CA ASN A 472 -2.34 -10.22 -25.67
C ASN A 472 -2.21 -10.07 -24.15
N ASN A 473 -1.45 -9.09 -23.71
CA ASN A 473 -1.35 -8.72 -22.31
C ASN A 473 -2.67 -8.11 -21.82
N ARG A 474 -3.20 -8.63 -20.72
CA ARG A 474 -4.42 -8.12 -20.07
C ARG A 474 -4.12 -7.76 -18.62
N TYR A 475 -4.48 -6.55 -18.27
CA TYR A 475 -4.30 -6.01 -16.93
C TYR A 475 -5.53 -6.33 -16.07
N PRO A 476 -5.39 -7.07 -14.96
CA PRO A 476 -6.54 -7.50 -14.13
C PRO A 476 -7.45 -6.36 -13.71
N GLN A 477 -6.87 -5.23 -13.29
CA GLN A 477 -7.64 -4.09 -12.80
C GLN A 477 -8.58 -3.46 -13.84
N HIS A 478 -8.28 -3.56 -15.12
CA HIS A 478 -9.17 -3.07 -16.17
C HIS A 478 -10.40 -3.99 -16.32
N ILE A 479 -10.18 -5.30 -16.30
CA ILE A 479 -11.27 -6.29 -16.34
C ILE A 479 -12.13 -6.17 -15.08
N GLU A 480 -11.51 -6.04 -13.89
CA GLU A 480 -12.21 -5.85 -12.63
C GLU A 480 -13.11 -4.61 -12.65
N ALA A 481 -12.63 -3.50 -13.21
CA ALA A 481 -13.41 -2.27 -13.32
C ALA A 481 -14.65 -2.45 -14.20
N THR A 482 -14.54 -3.20 -15.30
CA THR A 482 -15.65 -3.55 -16.18
C THR A 482 -16.64 -4.47 -15.47
N VAL A 483 -16.15 -5.52 -14.82
CA VAL A 483 -16.96 -6.47 -14.06
C VAL A 483 -17.79 -5.75 -12.99
N GLU A 484 -17.17 -4.90 -12.18
CA GLU A 484 -17.85 -4.19 -11.10
C GLU A 484 -19.01 -3.30 -11.55
N LYS A 485 -18.96 -2.79 -12.79
CA LYS A 485 -20.00 -1.95 -13.41
C LYS A 485 -21.09 -2.77 -14.13
N SER A 486 -20.87 -4.05 -14.41
CA SER A 486 -21.73 -4.85 -15.29
C SER A 486 -23.09 -5.21 -14.69
N HIS A 487 -23.24 -5.24 -13.36
CA HIS A 487 -24.51 -5.59 -12.72
C HIS A 487 -24.67 -4.94 -11.34
N PRO A 488 -25.90 -4.43 -10.96
CA PRO A 488 -26.14 -3.74 -9.68
C PRO A 488 -25.83 -4.56 -8.43
N ALA A 489 -25.91 -5.90 -8.49
CA ALA A 489 -25.61 -6.79 -7.37
C ALA A 489 -24.12 -6.88 -7.02
N LEU A 490 -23.23 -6.47 -7.92
CA LEU A 490 -21.79 -6.59 -7.75
C LEU A 490 -21.26 -5.52 -6.80
N ARG A 491 -20.38 -5.95 -5.88
CA ARG A 491 -19.77 -5.04 -4.91
C ARG A 491 -18.55 -4.37 -5.54
N PRO A 492 -18.49 -3.04 -5.59
CA PRO A 492 -17.32 -2.32 -6.06
C PRO A 492 -16.08 -2.55 -5.19
N ASN A 493 -14.88 -2.48 -5.79
CA ASN A 493 -13.58 -2.74 -5.16
C ASN A 493 -13.49 -4.11 -4.46
N ALA A 494 -14.18 -5.09 -5.04
CA ALA A 494 -14.25 -6.45 -4.51
C ALA A 494 -14.28 -7.50 -5.63
N SER A 495 -13.54 -7.23 -6.70
CA SER A 495 -13.30 -8.11 -7.85
C SER A 495 -11.86 -8.55 -7.90
N ALA A 496 -11.61 -9.80 -8.29
CA ALA A 496 -10.29 -10.33 -8.64
C ALA A 496 -10.38 -11.03 -9.99
N ALA A 497 -9.66 -10.51 -10.98
CA ALA A 497 -9.44 -11.17 -12.26
C ALA A 497 -8.06 -11.82 -12.27
N PHE A 498 -7.98 -13.07 -12.68
CA PHE A 498 -6.72 -13.82 -12.76
C PHE A 498 -6.82 -14.94 -13.80
N SER A 499 -5.68 -15.39 -14.28
CA SER A 499 -5.63 -16.54 -15.19
C SER A 499 -5.36 -17.84 -14.45
N VAL A 500 -5.86 -18.92 -15.03
CA VAL A 500 -5.49 -20.30 -14.68
C VAL A 500 -4.98 -21.00 -15.93
N ASP A 501 -3.94 -21.82 -15.79
CA ASP A 501 -3.43 -22.63 -16.88
C ASP A 501 -4.30 -23.88 -17.03
N LEU A 502 -4.80 -24.11 -18.24
CA LEU A 502 -5.51 -25.31 -18.63
C LEU A 502 -4.93 -25.81 -19.95
N ASP A 503 -4.26 -26.94 -19.90
CA ASP A 503 -3.65 -27.57 -21.07
C ASP A 503 -2.66 -26.67 -21.82
N GLY A 504 -1.92 -25.81 -21.07
CA GLY A 504 -0.93 -24.88 -21.61
C GLY A 504 -1.51 -23.56 -22.13
N GLU A 505 -2.80 -23.30 -21.91
CA GLU A 505 -3.44 -22.02 -22.24
C GLU A 505 -3.93 -21.30 -20.99
N GLU A 506 -3.65 -19.99 -20.90
CA GLU A 506 -4.19 -19.14 -19.85
C GLU A 506 -5.68 -18.86 -20.09
N ARG A 507 -6.49 -19.12 -19.07
CA ARG A 507 -7.95 -18.90 -19.09
C ARG A 507 -8.36 -17.93 -18.01
N LEU A 508 -9.20 -16.96 -18.36
CA LEU A 508 -9.67 -15.91 -17.45
C LEU A 508 -10.67 -16.44 -16.44
N VAL A 509 -10.39 -16.18 -15.16
CA VAL A 509 -11.31 -16.42 -14.05
C VAL A 509 -11.58 -15.12 -13.31
N ILE A 510 -12.83 -14.94 -12.89
CA ILE A 510 -13.30 -13.78 -12.13
C ILE A 510 -13.88 -14.25 -10.80
N ALA A 511 -13.35 -13.69 -9.70
CA ALA A 511 -13.93 -13.84 -8.37
C ALA A 511 -14.49 -12.49 -7.93
N GLN A 512 -15.81 -12.40 -7.68
CA GLN A 512 -16.48 -11.13 -7.42
C GLN A 512 -17.43 -11.22 -6.23
N GLU A 513 -17.30 -10.31 -5.25
CA GLU A 513 -18.25 -10.24 -4.13
C GLU A 513 -19.61 -9.68 -4.55
N ILE A 514 -20.66 -10.27 -3.96
CA ILE A 514 -22.04 -9.79 -4.08
C ILE A 514 -22.36 -8.83 -2.93
N LYS A 515 -23.09 -7.76 -3.21
CA LYS A 515 -23.61 -6.84 -2.18
C LYS A 515 -24.55 -7.59 -1.23
N ARG A 516 -24.49 -7.29 0.06
CA ARG A 516 -25.29 -7.97 1.09
C ARG A 516 -26.80 -7.90 0.82
N SER A 517 -27.28 -6.80 0.25
CA SER A 517 -28.68 -6.61 -0.10
C SER A 517 -29.20 -7.58 -1.17
N TYR A 518 -28.33 -8.13 -2.02
CA TYR A 518 -28.69 -9.04 -3.10
C TYR A 518 -28.53 -10.52 -2.76
N LEU A 519 -27.86 -10.88 -1.65
CA LEU A 519 -27.57 -12.29 -1.31
C LEU A 519 -28.80 -13.18 -1.18
N ARG A 520 -29.96 -12.62 -0.76
CA ARG A 520 -31.20 -13.40 -0.58
C ARG A 520 -31.94 -13.67 -1.87
N ASN A 521 -31.81 -12.78 -2.86
CA ASN A 521 -32.55 -12.82 -4.11
C ASN A 521 -31.58 -12.84 -5.31
N LEU A 522 -30.43 -13.51 -5.17
CA LEU A 522 -29.41 -13.57 -6.19
C LEU A 522 -29.84 -14.51 -7.31
N VAL A 523 -29.97 -13.99 -8.53
CA VAL A 523 -30.15 -14.79 -9.75
C VAL A 523 -28.75 -14.94 -10.37
N VAL A 524 -28.12 -16.08 -10.11
CA VAL A 524 -26.73 -16.34 -10.50
C VAL A 524 -26.52 -16.22 -12.01
N ASP A 525 -27.42 -16.82 -12.81
CA ASP A 525 -27.29 -16.85 -14.27
C ASP A 525 -27.39 -15.46 -14.90
N GLU A 526 -28.21 -14.57 -14.35
CA GLU A 526 -28.35 -13.18 -14.80
C GLU A 526 -27.03 -12.40 -14.57
N VAL A 527 -26.47 -12.52 -13.36
CA VAL A 527 -25.21 -11.87 -13.00
C VAL A 527 -24.05 -12.40 -13.84
N VAL A 528 -23.98 -13.71 -14.02
CA VAL A 528 -22.96 -14.36 -14.86
C VAL A 528 -23.06 -13.91 -16.31
N ALA A 529 -24.28 -13.86 -16.87
CA ALA A 529 -24.49 -13.39 -18.24
C ALA A 529 -24.03 -11.93 -18.41
N ALA A 530 -24.39 -11.04 -17.46
CA ALA A 530 -23.98 -9.64 -17.48
C ALA A 530 -22.45 -9.47 -17.43
N ILE A 531 -21.76 -10.21 -16.54
CA ILE A 531 -20.30 -10.20 -16.46
C ILE A 531 -19.66 -10.65 -17.77
N ARG A 532 -20.09 -11.79 -18.30
CA ARG A 532 -19.54 -12.35 -19.53
C ARG A 532 -19.74 -11.42 -20.72
N GLN A 533 -20.94 -10.85 -20.86
CA GLN A 533 -21.25 -9.89 -21.91
C GLN A 533 -20.36 -8.64 -21.83
N ALA A 534 -20.24 -8.04 -20.65
CA ALA A 534 -19.43 -6.84 -20.47
C ALA A 534 -17.95 -7.10 -20.78
N VAL A 535 -17.37 -8.21 -20.28
CA VAL A 535 -15.97 -8.57 -20.53
C VAL A 535 -15.72 -8.87 -22.01
N ALA A 536 -16.63 -9.59 -22.67
CA ALA A 536 -16.50 -9.87 -24.10
C ALA A 536 -16.55 -8.60 -24.96
N GLN A 537 -17.45 -7.66 -24.62
CA GLN A 537 -17.63 -6.41 -25.37
C GLN A 537 -16.46 -5.41 -25.20
N GLU A 538 -15.92 -5.31 -24.00
CA GLU A 538 -14.90 -4.29 -23.69
C GLU A 538 -13.46 -4.82 -23.80
N HIS A 539 -13.23 -6.11 -23.52
CA HIS A 539 -11.89 -6.68 -23.47
C HIS A 539 -11.58 -7.70 -24.56
N ILE A 540 -12.57 -8.05 -25.41
CA ILE A 540 -12.42 -9.11 -26.43
C ILE A 540 -11.81 -10.37 -25.77
N ALA A 541 -12.31 -10.73 -24.59
CA ALA A 541 -11.85 -11.85 -23.79
C ALA A 541 -13.04 -12.74 -23.40
N ASP A 542 -12.84 -14.07 -23.48
CA ASP A 542 -13.80 -15.03 -22.97
C ASP A 542 -13.49 -15.40 -21.53
N VAL A 543 -14.54 -15.53 -20.71
CA VAL A 543 -14.41 -15.88 -19.29
C VAL A 543 -14.60 -17.38 -19.15
N TYR A 544 -13.60 -18.06 -18.63
CA TYR A 544 -13.65 -19.49 -18.34
C TYR A 544 -14.43 -19.81 -17.05
N GLY A 545 -14.23 -18.98 -16.01
CA GLY A 545 -14.88 -19.23 -14.72
C GLY A 545 -15.30 -17.94 -14.01
N ILE A 546 -16.44 -17.99 -13.35
CA ILE A 546 -16.96 -16.92 -12.50
C ILE A 546 -17.31 -17.52 -11.15
N VAL A 547 -16.80 -16.93 -10.07
CA VAL A 547 -17.14 -17.27 -8.69
C VAL A 547 -17.73 -16.03 -8.02
N LEU A 548 -19.01 -16.09 -7.72
CA LEU A 548 -19.72 -15.05 -6.97
C LEU A 548 -19.53 -15.33 -5.48
N LEU A 549 -18.91 -14.38 -4.77
CA LEU A 549 -18.49 -14.54 -3.39
C LEU A 549 -19.46 -13.88 -2.43
N LYS A 550 -19.50 -14.42 -1.21
CA LYS A 550 -20.16 -13.76 -0.08
C LYS A 550 -19.49 -12.42 0.22
N THR A 551 -20.29 -11.43 0.61
CA THR A 551 -19.77 -10.11 1.00
C THR A 551 -18.71 -10.20 2.11
N GLY A 552 -17.52 -9.67 1.87
CA GLY A 552 -16.41 -9.64 2.83
C GLY A 552 -15.51 -10.86 2.83
N SER A 553 -15.66 -11.80 1.86
CA SER A 553 -14.88 -13.05 1.81
C SER A 553 -13.73 -13.03 0.81
N ILE A 554 -13.67 -12.03 -0.08
CA ILE A 554 -12.54 -11.92 -1.02
C ILE A 554 -11.23 -11.63 -0.27
N PRO A 555 -10.15 -12.39 -0.53
CA PRO A 555 -8.85 -12.16 0.11
C PRO A 555 -8.31 -10.75 -0.15
N LYS A 556 -7.98 -10.03 0.95
CA LYS A 556 -7.39 -8.68 0.92
C LYS A 556 -6.18 -8.58 1.82
N THR A 557 -5.30 -7.64 1.51
CA THR A 557 -4.23 -7.24 2.42
C THR A 557 -4.79 -6.44 3.60
N SER A 558 -3.97 -6.20 4.62
CA SER A 558 -4.32 -5.31 5.74
C SER A 558 -4.58 -3.86 5.30
N SER A 559 -4.04 -3.45 4.17
CA SER A 559 -4.29 -2.15 3.53
C SER A 559 -5.48 -2.14 2.57
N GLY A 560 -6.25 -3.24 2.48
CA GLY A 560 -7.46 -3.33 1.66
C GLY A 560 -7.25 -3.78 0.20
N LYS A 561 -6.01 -3.98 -0.25
CA LYS A 561 -5.70 -4.42 -1.63
C LYS A 561 -6.14 -5.86 -1.87
N ILE A 562 -6.68 -6.15 -3.05
CA ILE A 562 -7.06 -7.51 -3.47
C ILE A 562 -5.81 -8.39 -3.61
N LYS A 563 -5.84 -9.58 -3.02
CA LYS A 563 -4.80 -10.60 -3.16
C LYS A 563 -5.15 -11.57 -4.29
N ARG A 564 -4.96 -11.16 -5.54
CA ARG A 564 -5.33 -11.96 -6.73
C ARG A 564 -4.72 -13.35 -6.73
N ARG A 565 -3.45 -13.48 -6.35
CA ARG A 565 -2.79 -14.78 -6.23
C ARG A 565 -3.46 -15.70 -5.19
N GLU A 566 -3.87 -15.16 -4.05
CA GLU A 566 -4.59 -15.95 -3.04
C GLU A 566 -5.98 -16.34 -3.54
N CYS A 567 -6.67 -15.45 -4.27
CA CYS A 567 -7.93 -15.77 -4.95
C CYS A 567 -7.74 -16.92 -5.95
N ARG A 568 -6.67 -16.87 -6.78
CA ARG A 568 -6.32 -17.94 -7.73
C ARG A 568 -6.07 -19.26 -7.02
N LEU A 569 -5.27 -19.29 -5.98
CA LEU A 569 -4.97 -20.52 -5.21
C LEU A 569 -6.27 -21.11 -4.62
N ARG A 570 -7.07 -20.27 -3.96
CA ARG A 570 -8.35 -20.71 -3.37
C ARG A 570 -9.38 -21.15 -4.42
N PHE A 571 -9.32 -20.60 -5.62
CA PHE A 571 -10.15 -21.07 -6.73
C PHE A 571 -9.74 -22.47 -7.16
N LEU A 572 -8.43 -22.72 -7.32
CA LEU A 572 -7.88 -24.04 -7.68
C LEU A 572 -8.16 -25.11 -6.61
N ASP A 573 -8.06 -24.73 -5.33
CA ASP A 573 -8.32 -25.60 -4.18
C ASP A 573 -9.83 -25.73 -3.85
N GLY A 574 -10.71 -24.99 -4.52
CA GLY A 574 -12.15 -24.99 -4.27
C GLY A 574 -12.56 -24.41 -2.91
N THR A 575 -11.71 -23.57 -2.29
CA THR A 575 -11.91 -23.02 -0.92
C THR A 575 -12.44 -21.59 -0.89
N LEU A 576 -12.83 -21.01 -2.03
CA LEU A 576 -13.52 -19.73 -2.07
C LEU A 576 -14.96 -19.86 -1.52
N GLU A 577 -15.39 -18.91 -0.67
CA GLU A 577 -16.75 -18.88 -0.11
C GLU A 577 -17.78 -18.45 -1.17
N ALA A 578 -18.09 -19.34 -2.10
CA ALA A 578 -19.00 -19.08 -3.22
C ALA A 578 -20.46 -19.09 -2.78
N VAL A 579 -21.22 -18.09 -3.24
CA VAL A 579 -22.70 -18.05 -3.20
C VAL A 579 -23.31 -18.43 -4.56
N GLY A 580 -22.50 -18.46 -5.61
CA GLY A 580 -22.82 -18.92 -6.95
C GLY A 580 -21.54 -19.11 -7.76
N GLN A 581 -21.58 -20.01 -8.72
CA GLN A 581 -20.42 -20.23 -9.60
C GLN A 581 -20.87 -20.68 -10.98
N TRP A 582 -20.06 -20.34 -11.95
CA TRP A 582 -20.23 -20.76 -13.33
C TRP A 582 -18.86 -21.14 -13.91
N ARG A 583 -18.82 -22.18 -14.72
CA ARG A 583 -17.65 -22.59 -15.51
C ARG A 583 -18.07 -22.97 -16.91
N GLN A 584 -17.25 -22.62 -17.88
CA GLN A 584 -17.47 -23.02 -19.27
C GLN A 584 -17.41 -24.54 -19.40
N SER A 585 -18.40 -25.15 -20.05
CA SER A 585 -18.42 -26.59 -20.28
C SER A 585 -17.42 -26.99 -21.37
N GLN A 586 -16.88 -28.23 -21.31
CA GLN A 586 -15.97 -28.75 -22.33
C GLN A 586 -16.58 -28.77 -23.74
N LEU A 587 -17.88 -28.93 -23.86
CA LEU A 587 -18.59 -28.87 -25.13
C LEU A 587 -18.61 -27.45 -25.73
N GLN A 588 -18.72 -26.40 -24.90
CA GLN A 588 -18.65 -25.00 -25.34
C GLN A 588 -17.23 -24.61 -25.75
N GLN A 589 -16.20 -25.17 -25.13
CA GLN A 589 -14.80 -24.95 -25.52
C GLN A 589 -14.51 -25.43 -26.94
N ARG A 590 -14.92 -26.63 -27.31
CA ARG A 590 -14.71 -27.19 -28.66
C ARG A 590 -15.39 -26.34 -29.75
N SER A 591 -16.59 -25.86 -29.50
CA SER A 591 -17.33 -25.03 -30.46
C SER A 591 -16.64 -23.67 -30.73
N ILE A 592 -16.04 -23.04 -29.75
CA ILE A 592 -15.32 -21.75 -29.94
C ILE A 592 -13.99 -21.98 -30.63
N THR A 593 -13.25 -23.03 -30.29
CA THR A 593 -11.99 -23.38 -30.95
C THR A 593 -12.21 -23.71 -32.42
N ASP A 594 -13.29 -24.42 -32.72
CA ASP A 594 -13.68 -24.76 -34.11
C ASP A 594 -14.08 -23.52 -34.90
N LEU A 595 -14.79 -22.57 -34.29
CA LEU A 595 -15.14 -21.28 -34.90
C LEU A 595 -13.92 -20.40 -35.16
N LEU A 596 -12.99 -20.32 -34.23
CA LEU A 596 -11.76 -19.55 -34.38
C LEU A 596 -10.83 -20.16 -35.41
N SER A 597 -10.74 -21.49 -35.50
CA SER A 597 -9.99 -22.17 -36.56
C SER A 597 -10.56 -21.91 -37.96
N GLN A 598 -11.89 -21.84 -38.07
CA GLN A 598 -12.58 -21.48 -39.33
C GLN A 598 -12.33 -20.01 -39.74
N LEU A 599 -12.28 -19.08 -38.76
CA LEU A 599 -11.99 -17.67 -39.02
C LEU A 599 -10.52 -17.43 -39.43
N ASN A 600 -9.57 -18.16 -38.86
CA ASN A 600 -8.17 -18.08 -39.23
C ASN A 600 -7.85 -18.69 -40.61
N VAL A 601 -8.62 -19.68 -41.06
CA VAL A 601 -8.48 -20.25 -42.42
C VAL A 601 -9.06 -19.28 -43.46
N ALA A 602 -10.12 -18.55 -43.14
CA ALA A 602 -10.70 -17.55 -44.05
C ALA A 602 -9.83 -16.27 -44.21
N GLY A 603 -8.94 -15.98 -43.26
CA GLY A 603 -7.98 -14.85 -43.31
C GLY A 603 -6.66 -15.14 -44.04
N SER A 604 -6.38 -16.39 -44.39
CA SER A 604 -5.14 -16.80 -45.12
C SER A 604 -5.36 -16.97 -46.62
N GLU A 605 -6.57 -16.77 -47.15
CA GLU A 605 -6.91 -16.86 -48.57
C GLU A 605 -7.28 -15.51 -49.21
N SER A 606 -6.97 -14.36 -48.53
CA SER A 606 -7.21 -13.04 -49.13
C SER A 606 -5.91 -12.23 -49.32
#